data_2f431f3758a6f2a4b7dc3e355274963f
#
_entry.id   2f431f3758a6f2a4b7dc3e355274963f
#
_cell.length_a   1.000
_cell.length_b   1.000
_cell.length_c   1.000
_cell.angle_alpha   90.00
_cell.angle_beta   90.00
_cell.angle_gamma   90.00
#
_symmetry.space_group_name_H-M   'P 1'
#
loop_
_entity.id
_entity.type
_entity.pdbx_description
1 polymer ?
#
loop_
_entity_poly.entity_id
_entity_poly.type
_entity_poly.pdbx_seq_one_letter_code
_entity_poly.pdbx_strand_id
1 'polypeptide(L)' 'MSDLLTVSEVAQILRVDDTTVRRWVKQGALEAVVLPHVNARQAYRIKRETLDRVLGANGTILQ' A
#
# COMPACT_ATOMS: atom_id res chain seq x y z
N MET A 1 7.53 17.31 -1.17
CA MET A 1 7.94 16.03 -0.92
C MET A 1 6.84 15.08 -0.96
N SER A 2 7.08 14.03 -1.58
CA SER A 2 6.06 13.05 -1.77
C SER A 2 6.07 12.08 -0.61
N ASP A 3 4.94 11.83 -0.05
CA ASP A 3 4.78 10.83 0.98
C ASP A 3 4.21 9.55 0.41
N LEU A 4 4.61 9.23 -0.78
CA LEU A 4 4.15 8.03 -1.44
C LEU A 4 5.13 6.90 -1.24
N LEU A 5 4.60 5.73 -0.91
CA LEU A 5 5.39 4.53 -0.69
C LEU A 5 5.12 3.55 -1.81
N THR A 6 6.12 2.78 -2.16
CA THR A 6 5.93 1.71 -3.14
C THR A 6 5.26 0.52 -2.47
N VAL A 7 4.74 -0.37 -3.30
CA VAL A 7 4.16 -1.61 -2.80
C VAL A 7 5.21 -2.38 -1.99
N SER A 8 6.43 -2.41 -2.49
CA SER A 8 7.49 -3.12 -1.82
C SER A 8 7.79 -2.54 -0.44
N GLU A 9 7.81 -1.22 -0.36
CA GLU A 9 8.05 -0.56 0.92
C GLU A 9 6.94 -0.86 1.92
N VAL A 10 5.70 -0.81 1.46
CA VAL A 10 4.57 -1.11 2.32
C VAL A 10 4.62 -2.55 2.78
N ALA A 11 4.97 -3.45 1.87
CA ALA A 11 5.07 -4.87 2.21
C ALA A 11 6.09 -5.09 3.31
N GLN A 12 7.21 -4.40 3.23
CA GLN A 12 8.24 -4.53 4.26
C GLN A 12 7.78 -3.98 5.60
N ILE A 13 7.09 -2.85 5.57
CA ILE A 13 6.60 -2.24 6.80
C ILE A 13 5.58 -3.16 7.47
N LEU A 14 4.70 -3.74 6.69
CA LEU A 14 3.66 -4.61 7.21
C LEU A 14 4.11 -6.06 7.36
N ARG A 15 5.28 -6.37 6.86
CA ARG A 15 5.85 -7.71 6.92
C ARG A 15 5.00 -8.74 6.19
N VAL A 16 4.57 -8.37 5.00
CA VAL A 16 3.81 -9.26 4.14
C VAL A 16 4.45 -9.26 2.77
N ASP A 17 3.95 -10.10 1.90
CA ASP A 17 4.45 -10.17 0.53
C ASP A 17 3.89 -9.03 -0.32
N ASP A 18 4.66 -8.64 -1.33
CA ASP A 18 4.20 -7.67 -2.29
C ASP A 18 2.86 -8.08 -2.90
N THR A 19 2.73 -9.35 -3.18
CA THR A 19 1.51 -9.88 -3.76
C THR A 19 0.31 -9.62 -2.87
N THR A 20 0.50 -9.75 -1.57
CA THR A 20 -0.56 -9.50 -0.60
C THR A 20 -0.98 -8.03 -0.64
N VAL A 21 -0.01 -7.12 -0.69
CA VAL A 21 -0.32 -5.69 -0.76
C VAL A 21 -1.08 -5.38 -2.04
N ARG A 22 -0.64 -5.93 -3.17
CA ARG A 22 -1.33 -5.70 -4.44
C ARG A 22 -2.75 -6.23 -4.40
N ARG A 23 -2.95 -7.36 -3.76
CA ARG A 23 -4.29 -7.92 -3.62
C ARG A 23 -5.18 -6.98 -2.84
N TRP A 24 -4.67 -6.44 -1.74
CA TRP A 24 -5.44 -5.50 -0.93
C TRP A 24 -5.81 -4.25 -1.72
N VAL A 25 -4.88 -3.76 -2.54
CA VAL A 25 -5.16 -2.61 -3.38
C VAL A 25 -6.26 -2.94 -4.38
N LYS A 26 -6.18 -4.09 -5.00
CA LYS A 26 -7.18 -4.49 -5.99
C LYS A 26 -8.55 -4.72 -5.38
N GLN A 27 -8.58 -5.15 -4.15
CA GLN A 27 -9.85 -5.39 -3.45
C GLN A 27 -10.45 -4.12 -2.87
N GLY A 28 -9.70 -3.02 -2.92
CA GLY A 28 -10.16 -1.79 -2.32
C GLY A 28 -9.95 -1.72 -0.83
N ALA A 29 -9.26 -2.69 -0.26
CA ALA A 29 -8.97 -2.69 1.16
C ALA A 29 -7.90 -1.68 1.51
N LEU A 30 -7.06 -1.33 0.54
CA LEU A 30 -5.99 -0.38 0.75
C LEU A 30 -5.99 0.60 -0.40
N GLU A 31 -6.19 1.87 -0.09
CA GLU A 31 -6.19 2.90 -1.11
C GLU A 31 -4.80 3.09 -1.70
N ALA A 32 -4.77 3.30 -2.99
CA ALA A 32 -3.50 3.52 -3.67
C ALA A 32 -3.69 4.46 -4.83
N VAL A 33 -2.64 5.18 -5.15
CA VAL A 33 -2.59 6.02 -6.34
C VAL A 33 -2.03 5.16 -7.46
N VAL A 34 -2.71 5.15 -8.59
CA VAL A 34 -2.23 4.42 -9.75
C VAL A 34 -1.51 5.39 -10.65
N LEU A 35 -0.23 5.15 -10.84
CA LEU A 35 0.57 6.01 -11.69
C LEU A 35 0.39 5.65 -13.16
N PRO A 36 0.65 6.59 -14.06
CA PRO A 36 0.56 6.29 -15.48
C PRO A 36 1.46 5.13 -15.83
N HIS A 37 1.03 4.36 -16.81
CA HIS A 37 1.81 3.22 -17.27
C HIS A 37 3.11 3.65 -17.88
N VAL A 38 4.15 2.93 -17.52
CA VAL A 38 5.41 3.04 -18.18
C VAL A 38 5.79 1.61 -18.50
N ASN A 39 6.08 1.33 -19.75
CA ASN A 39 6.41 -0.05 -20.14
C ASN A 39 5.28 -1.02 -19.87
N ALA A 40 4.07 -0.57 -20.04
CA ALA A 40 2.88 -1.39 -19.91
C ALA A 40 2.68 -1.98 -18.51
N ARG A 41 3.28 -1.38 -17.52
CA ARG A 41 3.11 -1.82 -16.14
C ARG A 41 2.37 -0.77 -15.35
N GLN A 42 1.49 -1.23 -14.50
CA GLN A 42 0.84 -0.36 -13.55
C GLN A 42 1.73 -0.20 -12.35
N ALA A 43 1.86 1.03 -11.91
CA ALA A 43 2.63 1.30 -10.70
C ALA A 43 1.68 1.84 -9.65
N TYR A 44 1.65 1.19 -8.52
CA TYR A 44 0.85 1.64 -7.39
C TYR A 44 1.73 2.38 -6.41
N ARG A 45 1.16 3.40 -5.82
CA ARG A 45 1.82 4.12 -4.72
C ARG A 45 0.82 4.28 -3.61
N ILE A 46 1.23 4.05 -2.40
CA ILE A 46 0.37 4.15 -1.24
C ILE A 46 0.78 5.37 -0.45
N LYS A 47 -0.18 6.23 -0.11
CA LYS A 47 0.12 7.40 0.68
C LYS A 47 0.51 6.97 2.08
N ARG A 48 1.52 7.65 2.63
CA ARG A 48 1.95 7.35 3.98
C ARG A 48 0.81 7.50 4.97
N GLU A 49 0.00 8.52 4.80
CA GLU A 49 -1.11 8.72 5.73
C GLU A 49 -2.15 7.61 5.62
N THR A 50 -2.31 7.01 4.44
CA THR A 50 -3.19 5.86 4.32
C THR A 50 -2.65 4.69 5.12
N LEU A 51 -1.35 4.47 5.04
CA LEU A 51 -0.72 3.40 5.79
C LEU A 51 -0.82 3.66 7.29
N ASP A 52 -0.58 4.90 7.70
CA ASP A 52 -0.68 5.26 9.10
C ASP A 52 -2.09 5.02 9.63
N ARG A 53 -3.08 5.33 8.82
CA ARG A 53 -4.46 5.11 9.22
C ARG A 53 -4.76 3.63 9.41
N VAL A 54 -4.26 2.81 8.49
CA VAL A 54 -4.46 1.36 8.59
C VAL A 54 -3.79 0.82 9.83
N LEU A 55 -2.55 1.22 10.07
CA LEU A 55 -1.83 0.77 11.25
C LEU A 55 -2.49 1.26 12.53
N GLY A 56 -2.92 2.51 12.52
CA GLY A 56 -3.54 3.08 13.70
C GLY A 56 -4.90 2.46 14.00
N ALA A 57 -5.65 2.17 12.96
CA ALA A 57 -6.99 1.64 13.14
C ALA A 57 -6.97 0.14 13.45
N ASN A 58 -6.04 -0.59 12.86
CA ASN A 58 -6.07 -2.05 12.96
C ASN A 58 -4.97 -2.62 13.83
N GLY A 59 -3.91 -1.88 13.99
CA GLY A 59 -2.79 -2.39 14.76
C GLY A 59 -3.11 -2.63 16.21
N THR A 60 -4.12 -1.98 16.70
CA THR A 60 -4.52 -2.15 18.08
C THR A 60 -5.47 -3.29 18.27
N ILE A 61 -5.97 -3.77 17.23
CA ILE A 61 -6.97 -4.76 17.31
C ILE A 61 -6.46 -6.14 17.30
N LEU A 62 -5.56 -6.37 16.95
CA LEU A 62 -5.19 -7.62 16.66
C LEU A 62 -4.71 -8.40 17.49
N GLN A 63 -5.10 -8.41 17.49
CA GLN A 63 -4.97 -9.17 17.93
C GLN A 63 -4.92 -9.67 18.06
#